data_9c0d89f5f6c35c4f6c0fde08695b21d7
#
_entry.id   9c0d89f5f6c35c4f6c0fde08695b21d7
#
_cell.length_a   1.000
_cell.length_b   1.000
_cell.length_c   1.000
_cell.angle_alpha   90.00
_cell.angle_beta   90.00
_cell.angle_gamma   90.00
#
_symmetry.space_group_name_H-M   'P 1'
#
loop_
_entity.id
_entity.type
_entity.pdbx_description
1 polymer ?
#
loop_
_entity_poly.entity_id
_entity_poly.type
_entity_poly.pdbx_seq_one_letter_code
_entity_poly.pdbx_strand_id
1 'polypeptide(L)'
;MSNFAVAITFKLLTIMMKENTVKIFEQSFKDNWDRPCLTDYNTKETITYADFARDIAKIHLFYKEIGIQEGDHVAIIGKNNPTWVTLFLATITYGAVIVPILQDFNPNDAQHIVNHSEAKLLFASKSNWERLDFENMRMVRAALSLDDCTLYEQKEEEVVADVL
;
A
#
# COMPACT_ATOMS: atom_id res chain seq x y z
N MET A 1 -23.10 34.31 -5.26
CA MET A 1 -22.19 33.50 -6.10
C MET A 1 -22.96 32.24 -6.50
N SER A 2 -22.98 31.89 -7.80
CA SER A 2 -23.81 30.78 -8.27
C SER A 2 -23.21 29.43 -7.82
N ASN A 3 -24.05 28.43 -7.54
CA ASN A 3 -23.64 27.08 -7.20
C ASN A 3 -22.66 26.45 -8.22
N PHE A 4 -22.71 26.96 -9.46
CA PHE A 4 -21.82 26.52 -10.54
C PHE A 4 -20.36 27.00 -10.35
N ALA A 5 -20.14 28.23 -9.88
CA ALA A 5 -18.78 28.75 -9.60
C ALA A 5 -18.13 28.01 -8.43
N VAL A 6 -18.92 27.69 -7.39
CA VAL A 6 -18.44 26.90 -6.24
C VAL A 6 -18.06 25.48 -6.67
N ALA A 7 -18.85 24.82 -7.52
CA ALA A 7 -18.55 23.48 -8.01
C ALA A 7 -17.29 23.43 -8.89
N ILE A 8 -17.07 24.45 -9.75
CA ILE A 8 -15.85 24.55 -10.56
C ILE A 8 -14.63 24.79 -9.66
N THR A 9 -14.74 25.68 -8.67
CA THR A 9 -13.63 25.95 -7.73
C THR A 9 -13.26 24.70 -6.94
N PHE A 10 -14.28 23.93 -6.46
CA PHE A 10 -14.03 22.65 -5.76
C PHE A 10 -13.38 21.61 -6.67
N LYS A 11 -13.82 21.49 -7.94
CA LYS A 11 -13.25 20.56 -8.91
C LYS A 11 -11.81 20.92 -9.27
N LEU A 12 -11.52 22.20 -9.47
CA LEU A 12 -10.16 22.71 -9.71
C LEU A 12 -9.27 22.51 -8.48
N LEU A 13 -9.77 22.76 -7.27
CA LEU A 13 -9.05 22.54 -6.03
C LEU A 13 -8.71 21.06 -5.83
N THR A 14 -9.65 20.16 -6.13
CA THR A 14 -9.45 18.70 -6.04
C THR A 14 -8.40 18.21 -7.06
N ILE A 15 -8.44 18.72 -8.30
CA ILE A 15 -7.46 18.40 -9.34
C ILE A 15 -6.07 18.94 -8.94
N MET A 16 -5.99 20.18 -8.47
CA MET A 16 -4.74 20.79 -7.99
C MET A 16 -4.17 20.06 -6.78
N MET A 17 -5.01 19.59 -5.84
CA MET A 17 -4.56 18.82 -4.67
C MET A 17 -4.02 17.44 -5.08
N LYS A 18 -4.66 16.75 -6.03
CA LYS A 18 -4.20 15.44 -6.52
C LYS A 18 -2.85 15.54 -7.25
N GLU A 19 -2.69 16.53 -8.12
CA GLU A 19 -1.40 16.79 -8.78
C GLU A 19 -0.31 17.28 -7.81
N ASN A 20 -0.69 18.09 -6.82
CA ASN A 20 0.27 18.66 -5.88
C ASN A 20 0.81 17.63 -4.88
N THR A 21 0.02 16.66 -4.44
CA THR A 21 0.49 15.66 -3.47
C THR A 21 1.61 14.80 -4.04
N VAL A 22 1.46 14.28 -5.24
CA VAL A 22 2.51 13.47 -5.89
C VAL A 22 3.75 14.32 -6.17
N LYS A 23 3.58 15.56 -6.66
CA LYS A 23 4.69 16.50 -6.90
C LYS A 23 5.43 16.91 -5.63
N ILE A 24 4.71 17.08 -4.51
CA ILE A 24 5.33 17.38 -3.22
C ILE A 24 6.20 16.21 -2.77
N PHE A 25 5.71 14.98 -2.88
CA PHE A 25 6.52 13.80 -2.58
C PHE A 25 7.74 13.71 -3.51
N GLU A 26 7.55 13.83 -4.82
CA GLU A 26 8.63 13.80 -5.80
C GLU A 26 9.72 14.85 -5.50
N GLN A 27 9.32 16.08 -5.20
CA GLN A 27 10.25 17.14 -4.84
C GLN A 27 10.96 16.84 -3.53
N SER A 28 10.24 16.37 -2.50
CA SER A 28 10.83 15.99 -1.21
C SER A 28 11.87 14.89 -1.36
N PHE A 29 11.61 13.88 -2.20
CA PHE A 29 12.58 12.82 -2.49
C PHE A 29 13.83 13.36 -3.19
N LYS A 30 13.68 14.23 -4.18
CA LYS A 30 14.80 14.84 -4.90
C LYS A 30 15.68 15.70 -4.00
N ASP A 31 15.06 16.50 -3.13
CA ASP A 31 15.78 17.45 -2.27
C ASP A 31 16.48 16.76 -1.08
N ASN A 32 16.07 15.55 -0.71
CA ASN A 32 16.56 14.87 0.49
C ASN A 32 17.15 13.48 0.22
N TRP A 33 17.50 13.16 -1.01
CA TRP A 33 17.85 11.84 -1.52
C TRP A 33 18.70 10.98 -0.59
N ASP A 34 19.80 11.52 -0.06
CA ASP A 34 20.75 10.83 0.83
C ASP A 34 20.45 11.00 2.33
N ARG A 35 19.35 11.68 2.67
CA ARG A 35 18.99 11.91 4.09
C ARG A 35 18.21 10.73 4.66
N PRO A 36 18.28 10.51 6.01
CA PRO A 36 17.38 9.61 6.71
C PRO A 36 15.92 10.00 6.46
N CYS A 37 15.08 8.99 6.19
CA CYS A 37 13.65 9.19 5.91
C CYS A 37 12.76 8.50 6.95
N LEU A 38 12.90 7.20 7.12
CA LEU A 38 12.11 6.40 8.04
C LEU A 38 13.04 5.61 8.96
N THR A 39 12.68 5.55 10.24
CA THR A 39 13.39 4.74 11.24
C THR A 39 12.41 3.78 11.88
N ASP A 40 12.71 2.49 11.89
CA ASP A 40 11.94 1.53 12.65
C ASP A 40 12.19 1.74 14.16
N TYR A 41 11.09 1.85 14.91
CA TYR A 41 11.19 2.09 16.34
C TYR A 41 11.81 0.93 17.12
N ASN A 42 11.60 -0.30 16.68
CA ASN A 42 12.04 -1.50 17.38
C ASN A 42 13.48 -1.88 17.01
N THR A 43 13.77 -1.97 15.71
CA THR A 43 15.10 -2.39 15.22
C THR A 43 16.11 -1.25 15.21
N LYS A 44 15.65 0.01 15.23
CA LYS A 44 16.47 1.23 15.07
C LYS A 44 17.10 1.36 13.68
N GLU A 45 16.74 0.49 12.76
CA GLU A 45 17.16 0.60 11.36
C GLU A 45 16.54 1.83 10.72
N THR A 46 17.34 2.53 9.93
CA THR A 46 16.95 3.75 9.25
C THR A 46 17.18 3.60 7.76
N ILE A 47 16.15 3.88 6.97
CA ILE A 47 16.25 3.96 5.51
C ILE A 47 16.33 5.42 5.06
N THR A 48 17.07 5.66 3.99
CA THR A 48 17.16 6.98 3.34
C THR A 48 15.97 7.22 2.42
N TYR A 49 15.79 8.47 1.95
CA TYR A 49 14.84 8.77 0.88
C TYR A 49 15.15 7.98 -0.40
N ALA A 50 16.43 7.75 -0.69
CA ALA A 50 16.88 6.94 -1.81
C ALA A 50 16.41 5.48 -1.70
N ASP A 51 16.59 4.86 -0.53
CA ASP A 51 16.15 3.49 -0.27
C ASP A 51 14.64 3.39 -0.38
N PHE A 52 13.92 4.32 0.25
CA PHE A 52 12.47 4.40 0.20
C PHE A 52 11.95 4.54 -1.26
N ALA A 53 12.56 5.39 -2.08
CA ALA A 53 12.21 5.52 -3.49
C ALA A 53 12.45 4.24 -4.30
N ARG A 54 13.56 3.54 -4.02
CA ARG A 54 13.88 2.25 -4.68
C ARG A 54 12.87 1.18 -4.32
N ASP A 55 12.48 1.11 -3.06
CA ASP A 55 11.51 0.11 -2.61
C ASP A 55 10.09 0.39 -3.15
N ILE A 56 9.68 1.66 -3.23
CA ILE A 56 8.46 2.05 -3.94
C ILE A 56 8.53 1.58 -5.41
N ALA A 57 9.65 1.80 -6.09
CA ALA A 57 9.79 1.38 -7.48
C ALA A 57 9.74 -0.15 -7.67
N LYS A 58 10.33 -0.92 -6.75
CA LYS A 58 10.22 -2.39 -6.75
C LYS A 58 8.76 -2.84 -6.61
N ILE A 59 8.02 -2.23 -5.66
CA ILE A 59 6.59 -2.54 -5.46
C ILE A 59 5.77 -2.19 -6.71
N HIS A 60 6.07 -1.07 -7.39
CA HIS A 60 5.41 -0.73 -8.65
C HIS A 60 5.68 -1.77 -9.74
N LEU A 61 6.93 -2.26 -9.86
CA LEU A 61 7.28 -3.32 -10.81
C LEU A 61 6.53 -4.61 -10.48
N PHE A 62 6.52 -4.99 -9.22
CA PHE A 62 5.75 -6.14 -8.74
C PHE A 62 4.25 -6.02 -9.05
N TYR A 63 3.62 -4.90 -8.73
CA TYR A 63 2.20 -4.68 -9.06
C TYR A 63 1.93 -4.81 -10.56
N LYS A 64 2.83 -4.26 -11.38
CA LYS A 64 2.72 -4.38 -12.83
C LYS A 64 2.84 -5.83 -13.29
N GLU A 65 3.80 -6.58 -12.76
CA GLU A 65 4.06 -7.98 -13.11
C GLU A 65 2.87 -8.87 -12.78
N ILE A 66 2.29 -8.72 -11.60
CA ILE A 66 1.11 -9.48 -11.17
C ILE A 66 -0.21 -8.92 -11.70
N GLY A 67 -0.17 -7.89 -12.53
CA GLY A 67 -1.35 -7.35 -13.21
C GLY A 67 -2.29 -6.53 -12.34
N ILE A 68 -1.80 -5.87 -11.28
CA ILE A 68 -2.57 -4.85 -10.55
C ILE A 68 -2.79 -3.66 -11.46
N GLN A 69 -4.02 -3.16 -11.49
CA GLN A 69 -4.43 -2.02 -12.32
C GLN A 69 -4.72 -0.79 -11.47
N GLU A 70 -4.75 0.38 -12.11
CA GLU A 70 -5.26 1.61 -11.49
C GLU A 70 -6.68 1.38 -10.94
N GLY A 71 -6.92 1.78 -9.68
CA GLY A 71 -8.18 1.59 -8.99
C GLY A 71 -8.36 0.23 -8.31
N ASP A 72 -7.47 -0.73 -8.52
CA ASP A 72 -7.50 -1.99 -7.76
C ASP A 72 -7.20 -1.76 -6.29
N HIS A 73 -7.83 -2.55 -5.42
CA HIS A 73 -7.64 -2.44 -3.98
C HIS A 73 -6.54 -3.36 -3.46
N VAL A 74 -5.71 -2.82 -2.58
CA VAL A 74 -4.64 -3.53 -1.87
C VAL A 74 -4.85 -3.35 -0.38
N ALA A 75 -5.12 -4.44 0.34
CA ALA A 75 -5.31 -4.43 1.78
C ALA A 75 -3.98 -4.55 2.53
N ILE A 76 -3.88 -3.85 3.65
CA ILE A 76 -2.72 -3.90 4.53
C ILE A 76 -3.18 -3.98 5.99
N ILE A 77 -2.70 -4.98 6.75
CA ILE A 77 -3.02 -5.17 8.16
C ILE A 77 -1.77 -5.48 8.98
N GLY A 78 -1.48 -4.66 9.98
CA GLY A 78 -0.33 -4.84 10.87
C GLY A 78 0.13 -3.55 11.51
N LYS A 79 1.22 -3.63 12.24
CA LYS A 79 1.86 -2.44 12.86
C LYS A 79 2.51 -1.56 11.81
N ASN A 80 2.45 -0.26 12.07
CA ASN A 80 3.17 0.70 11.27
C ASN A 80 4.69 0.50 11.46
N ASN A 81 5.36 0.19 10.37
CA ASN A 81 6.80 0.08 10.25
C ASN A 81 7.23 0.72 8.91
N PRO A 82 8.52 0.83 8.57
CA PRO A 82 8.94 1.40 7.29
C PRO A 82 8.32 0.71 6.08
N THR A 83 8.22 -0.62 6.08
CA THR A 83 7.58 -1.39 5.00
C THR A 83 6.10 -1.03 4.84
N TRP A 84 5.35 -0.87 5.94
CA TRP A 84 3.96 -0.41 5.92
C TRP A 84 3.83 0.94 5.21
N VAL A 85 4.70 1.90 5.56
CA VAL A 85 4.70 3.24 4.93
C VAL A 85 5.06 3.15 3.46
N THR A 86 6.02 2.28 3.12
CA THR A 86 6.46 2.05 1.74
C THR A 86 5.32 1.48 0.89
N LEU A 87 4.66 0.44 1.37
CA LEU A 87 3.49 -0.16 0.70
C LEU A 87 2.35 0.83 0.55
N PHE A 88 2.07 1.62 1.59
CA PHE A 88 1.03 2.65 1.55
C PHE A 88 1.33 3.67 0.44
N LEU A 89 2.54 4.24 0.43
CA LEU A 89 2.91 5.26 -0.56
C LEU A 89 3.05 4.66 -1.97
N ALA A 90 3.61 3.47 -2.09
CA ALA A 90 3.70 2.75 -3.37
C ALA A 90 2.32 2.51 -3.97
N THR A 91 1.36 2.05 -3.17
CA THR A 91 0.00 1.77 -3.65
C THR A 91 -0.68 3.03 -4.17
N ILE A 92 -0.67 4.12 -3.41
CA ILE A 92 -1.33 5.37 -3.84
C ILE A 92 -0.62 6.04 -5.03
N THR A 93 0.70 5.92 -5.13
CA THR A 93 1.47 6.50 -6.25
C THR A 93 1.40 5.64 -7.52
N TYR A 94 1.10 4.35 -7.38
CA TYR A 94 0.78 3.47 -8.50
C TYR A 94 -0.59 3.77 -9.12
N GLY A 95 -1.48 4.40 -8.36
CA GLY A 95 -2.87 4.65 -8.75
C GLY A 95 -3.85 3.57 -8.24
N ALA A 96 -3.36 2.63 -7.45
CA ALA A 96 -4.19 1.67 -6.74
C ALA A 96 -4.79 2.27 -5.46
N VAL A 97 -5.76 1.60 -4.86
CA VAL A 97 -6.46 2.04 -3.66
C VAL A 97 -5.96 1.23 -2.47
N ILE A 98 -5.34 1.92 -1.52
CA ILE A 98 -4.91 1.28 -0.27
C ILE A 98 -6.09 1.12 0.69
N VAL A 99 -6.20 -0.07 1.31
CA VAL A 99 -7.21 -0.40 2.33
C VAL A 99 -6.48 -0.73 3.64
N PRO A 100 -6.16 0.28 4.46
CA PRO A 100 -5.48 0.05 5.73
C PRO A 100 -6.46 -0.48 6.77
N ILE A 101 -6.10 -1.60 7.39
CA ILE A 101 -6.88 -2.28 8.44
C ILE A 101 -6.08 -2.22 9.75
N LEU A 102 -6.72 -1.81 10.83
CA LEU A 102 -6.06 -1.76 12.13
C LEU A 102 -5.69 -3.18 12.60
N GLN A 103 -4.47 -3.33 13.09
CA GLN A 103 -3.93 -4.62 13.56
C GLN A 103 -4.76 -5.29 14.65
N ASP A 104 -5.46 -4.48 15.47
CA ASP A 104 -6.21 -4.93 16.65
C ASP A 104 -7.67 -5.29 16.33
N PHE A 105 -8.09 -5.20 15.06
CA PHE A 105 -9.40 -5.68 14.67
C PHE A 105 -9.52 -7.19 14.93
N ASN A 106 -10.71 -7.61 15.31
CA ASN A 106 -10.96 -9.05 15.39
C ASN A 106 -10.87 -9.68 13.99
N PRO A 107 -10.51 -10.97 13.89
CA PRO A 107 -10.29 -11.62 12.60
C PRO A 107 -11.50 -11.56 11.66
N ASN A 108 -12.73 -11.68 12.19
CA ASN A 108 -13.94 -11.65 11.38
C ASN A 108 -14.18 -10.28 10.76
N ASP A 109 -13.93 -9.19 11.51
CA ASP A 109 -14.08 -7.82 10.99
C ASP A 109 -12.98 -7.52 9.97
N ALA A 110 -11.73 -7.92 10.23
CA ALA A 110 -10.64 -7.78 9.28
C ALA A 110 -10.93 -8.55 7.97
N GLN A 111 -11.36 -9.79 8.08
CA GLN A 111 -11.80 -10.62 6.95
C GLN A 111 -12.94 -9.99 6.16
N HIS A 112 -13.93 -9.42 6.89
CA HIS A 112 -15.06 -8.72 6.27
C HIS A 112 -14.58 -7.51 5.47
N ILE A 113 -13.67 -6.69 6.03
CA ILE A 113 -13.13 -5.51 5.34
C ILE A 113 -12.38 -5.91 4.08
N VAL A 114 -11.52 -6.94 4.15
CA VAL A 114 -10.79 -7.46 2.97
C VAL A 114 -11.77 -7.87 1.87
N ASN A 115 -12.80 -8.64 2.23
CA ASN A 115 -13.80 -9.11 1.27
C ASN A 115 -14.69 -7.97 0.73
N HIS A 116 -15.11 -7.04 1.59
CA HIS A 116 -15.98 -5.92 1.21
C HIS A 116 -15.26 -4.91 0.30
N SER A 117 -13.96 -4.71 0.54
CA SER A 117 -13.14 -3.85 -0.32
C SER A 117 -12.78 -4.49 -1.66
N GLU A 118 -13.06 -5.79 -1.85
CA GLU A 118 -12.66 -6.54 -3.04
C GLU A 118 -11.14 -6.47 -3.30
N ALA A 119 -10.35 -6.44 -2.21
CA ALA A 119 -8.90 -6.34 -2.30
C ALA A 119 -8.32 -7.52 -3.09
N LYS A 120 -7.43 -7.22 -4.04
CA LYS A 120 -6.74 -8.21 -4.87
C LYS A 120 -5.45 -8.72 -4.24
N LEU A 121 -4.85 -7.94 -3.36
CA LEU A 121 -3.68 -8.32 -2.58
C LEU A 121 -3.91 -8.01 -1.11
N LEU A 122 -3.28 -8.80 -0.25
CA LEU A 122 -3.22 -8.58 1.18
C LEU A 122 -1.76 -8.60 1.65
N PHE A 123 -1.33 -7.53 2.31
CA PHE A 123 -0.09 -7.53 3.10
C PHE A 123 -0.46 -7.59 4.59
N ALA A 124 0.05 -8.60 5.29
CA ALA A 124 -0.31 -8.84 6.69
C ALA A 124 0.93 -9.10 7.55
N SER A 125 0.94 -8.57 8.79
CA SER A 125 1.90 -9.07 9.77
C SER A 125 1.63 -10.55 10.07
N LYS A 126 2.66 -11.30 10.45
CA LYS A 126 2.51 -12.74 10.73
C LYS A 126 1.40 -13.03 11.74
N SER A 127 1.34 -12.26 12.81
CA SER A 127 0.32 -12.44 13.87
C SER A 127 -1.11 -12.14 13.41
N ASN A 128 -1.30 -11.30 12.40
CA ASN A 128 -2.61 -11.08 11.79
C ASN A 128 -2.92 -12.18 10.78
N TRP A 129 -1.95 -12.55 9.94
CA TRP A 129 -2.10 -13.58 8.93
C TRP A 129 -2.57 -14.92 9.51
N GLU A 130 -1.93 -15.39 10.58
CA GLU A 130 -2.26 -16.67 11.25
C GLU A 130 -3.70 -16.74 11.79
N ARG A 131 -4.43 -15.63 11.80
CA ARG A 131 -5.81 -15.53 12.31
C ARG A 131 -6.84 -15.33 11.20
N LEU A 132 -6.40 -15.21 9.95
CA LEU A 132 -7.24 -14.97 8.79
C LEU A 132 -7.46 -16.27 8.00
N ASP A 133 -8.56 -16.32 7.28
CA ASP A 133 -8.92 -17.47 6.43
C ASP A 133 -8.78 -17.04 4.95
N PHE A 134 -7.65 -17.40 4.36
CA PHE A 134 -7.32 -17.03 2.97
C PHE A 134 -8.28 -17.64 1.95
N GLU A 135 -8.72 -18.87 2.16
CA GLU A 135 -9.65 -19.55 1.26
C GLU A 135 -10.98 -18.78 1.13
N ASN A 136 -11.41 -18.13 2.21
CA ASN A 136 -12.61 -17.31 2.24
C ASN A 136 -12.38 -15.83 1.82
N MET A 137 -11.18 -15.47 1.35
CA MET A 137 -10.91 -14.15 0.74
C MET A 137 -11.19 -14.21 -0.76
N ARG A 138 -12.38 -13.76 -1.17
CA ARG A 138 -12.94 -14.02 -2.51
C ARG A 138 -12.09 -13.46 -3.65
N MET A 139 -11.59 -12.23 -3.51
CA MET A 139 -10.88 -11.49 -4.56
C MET A 139 -9.36 -11.47 -4.36
N VAL A 140 -8.87 -11.84 -3.17
CA VAL A 140 -7.43 -11.85 -2.90
C VAL A 140 -6.76 -12.94 -3.70
N ARG A 141 -5.78 -12.56 -4.52
CA ARG A 141 -5.00 -13.45 -5.37
C ARG A 141 -3.75 -13.96 -4.66
N ALA A 142 -3.14 -13.08 -3.84
CA ALA A 142 -1.98 -13.42 -3.04
C ALA A 142 -1.97 -12.66 -1.71
N ALA A 143 -1.44 -13.29 -0.68
CA ALA A 143 -1.16 -12.70 0.62
C ALA A 143 0.34 -12.72 0.88
N LEU A 144 0.90 -11.60 1.33
CA LEU A 144 2.33 -11.40 1.56
C LEU A 144 2.58 -10.89 2.98
N SER A 145 3.79 -11.16 3.45
CA SER A 145 4.29 -10.62 4.70
C SER A 145 4.41 -9.10 4.64
N LEU A 146 3.94 -8.42 5.68
CA LEU A 146 4.13 -6.98 5.85
C LEU A 146 5.57 -6.63 6.24
N ASP A 147 6.31 -7.59 6.79
CA ASP A 147 7.64 -7.30 7.36
C ASP A 147 8.74 -7.33 6.28
N ASP A 148 8.64 -8.26 5.30
CA ASP A 148 9.67 -8.50 4.28
C ASP A 148 9.11 -8.78 2.88
N CYS A 149 7.80 -8.62 2.68
CA CYS A 149 7.08 -8.87 1.43
C CYS A 149 7.22 -10.31 0.89
N THR A 150 7.61 -11.28 1.71
CA THR A 150 7.62 -12.69 1.32
C THR A 150 6.21 -13.23 1.16
N LEU A 151 6.03 -14.16 0.23
CA LEU A 151 4.73 -14.78 -0.04
C LEU A 151 4.30 -15.67 1.12
N TYR A 152 3.08 -15.46 1.64
CA TYR A 152 2.42 -16.40 2.54
C TYR A 152 1.64 -17.45 1.75
N GLU A 153 0.76 -17.01 0.86
CA GLU A 153 -0.12 -17.87 0.10
C GLU A 153 -0.63 -17.19 -1.19
N GLN A 154 -0.94 -17.97 -2.23
CA GLN A 154 -1.51 -17.50 -3.49
C GLN A 154 -2.51 -18.50 -4.05
N LYS A 155 -3.48 -18.03 -4.84
CA LYS A 155 -4.54 -18.87 -5.45
C LYS A 155 -4.18 -19.43 -6.82
N GLU A 156 -3.25 -18.81 -7.52
CA GLU A 156 -2.80 -19.20 -8.87
C GLU A 156 -1.28 -19.41 -8.87
N GLU A 157 -0.79 -20.40 -9.60
CA GLU A 157 0.64 -20.78 -9.64
C GLU A 157 1.56 -19.70 -10.25
N GLU A 158 1.01 -18.71 -10.95
CA GLU A 158 1.81 -17.75 -11.73
C GLU A 158 2.11 -16.42 -10.99
N VAL A 159 1.69 -16.26 -9.75
CA VAL A 159 1.60 -14.90 -9.22
C VAL A 159 2.84 -14.40 -8.56
N VAL A 160 3.77 -15.13 -8.00
CA VAL A 160 4.89 -14.43 -7.34
C VAL A 160 6.11 -15.25 -7.00
N ALA A 161 7.27 -14.77 -7.45
CA ALA A 161 8.56 -14.94 -6.80
C ALA A 161 8.90 -13.68 -5.98
N ASP A 162 9.78 -13.81 -5.01
CA ASP A 162 10.22 -12.78 -4.04
C ASP A 162 10.29 -11.34 -4.61
N VAL A 163 9.66 -10.41 -3.89
CA VAL A 163 9.41 -9.04 -4.37
C VAL A 163 10.47 -8.03 -3.93
N LEU A 164 11.16 -8.22 -2.80
CA LEU A 164 12.12 -7.24 -2.24
C LEU A 164 13.52 -7.80 -2.03
#